data_42887b5f0977d355fa5439c6fed1e8af
#
_entry.id   42887b5f0977d355fa5439c6fed1e8af
#
_cell.length_a   1.000
_cell.length_b   1.000
_cell.length_c   1.000
_cell.angle_alpha   90.00
_cell.angle_beta   90.00
_cell.angle_gamma   90.00
#
_symmetry.space_group_name_H-M   'P 1'
#
loop_
_entity.id
_entity.type
_entity.pdbx_description
1 polymer ?
#
loop_
_entity_poly.entity_id
_entity_poly.type
_entity_poly.pdbx_seq_one_letter_code
_entity_poly.pdbx_strand_id
1 'polypeptide(L)'
;HHPMETKLSSLSGGEKAKVALARQLVGLKEIDLLFLDEPTNHLDLQTLDWLEKFLLSFQGALLVVSHDRYFLDRVCNNIVEIQDAHSKGYPGNYTSYLKQKELFLQTLADRIDKTQKELKRLKGAMRSMKSNNKYDKSISQKHFMIMRSERELKWLKSIKPRQRRMLNFSLQATEKSSLEVLDFHKAHLHFNGM
;
A
#
# COMPACT_ATOMS: atom_id res chain seq x y z
N HIS A 1 19.27 4.01 -34.65
CA HIS A 1 20.42 3.09 -34.76
C HIS A 1 21.67 3.85 -34.38
N HIS A 2 22.22 3.63 -33.20
CA HIS A 2 23.55 4.11 -32.85
C HIS A 2 24.58 3.06 -33.31
N PRO A 3 25.68 3.43 -33.92
CA PRO A 3 26.76 2.51 -34.24
C PRO A 3 27.32 1.89 -32.94
N MET A 4 27.74 0.63 -33.01
CA MET A 4 28.25 -0.12 -31.85
C MET A 4 29.45 0.50 -31.14
N GLU A 5 30.08 1.51 -31.74
CA GLU A 5 31.25 2.24 -31.21
C GLU A 5 30.90 3.58 -30.57
N THR A 6 29.60 3.88 -30.30
CA THR A 6 29.21 5.15 -29.68
C THR A 6 29.71 5.21 -28.22
N LYS A 7 30.47 6.28 -27.90
CA LYS A 7 31.00 6.49 -26.55
C LYS A 7 29.85 6.74 -25.56
N LEU A 8 29.87 6.09 -24.40
CA LEU A 8 28.88 6.29 -23.33
C LEU A 8 28.67 7.75 -22.92
N SER A 9 29.75 8.57 -23.08
CA SER A 9 29.70 10.02 -22.78
C SER A 9 28.76 10.80 -23.70
N SER A 10 28.56 10.35 -24.95
CA SER A 10 27.70 11.03 -25.94
C SER A 10 26.24 10.64 -25.87
N LEU A 11 25.86 9.68 -25.02
CA LEU A 11 24.50 9.24 -24.86
C LEU A 11 23.69 10.19 -23.97
N SER A 12 22.42 10.38 -24.30
CA SER A 12 21.44 11.06 -23.46
C SER A 12 21.25 10.35 -22.13
N GLY A 13 20.67 11.01 -21.14
CA GLY A 13 20.38 10.40 -19.84
C GLY A 13 19.53 9.12 -19.93
N GLY A 14 18.49 9.12 -20.79
CA GLY A 14 17.66 7.95 -21.04
C GLY A 14 18.41 6.80 -21.73
N GLU A 15 19.26 7.09 -22.70
CA GLU A 15 20.09 6.08 -23.37
C GLU A 15 21.12 5.46 -22.42
N LYS A 16 21.72 6.27 -21.54
CA LYS A 16 22.60 5.76 -20.48
C LYS A 16 21.87 4.81 -19.54
N ALA A 17 20.64 5.15 -19.14
CA ALA A 17 19.80 4.29 -18.31
C ALA A 17 19.51 2.95 -19.02
N LYS A 18 19.17 2.98 -20.31
CA LYS A 18 18.95 1.76 -21.13
C LYS A 18 20.19 0.87 -21.19
N VAL A 19 21.35 1.46 -21.45
CA VAL A 19 22.62 0.70 -21.50
C VAL A 19 22.98 0.12 -20.13
N ALA A 20 22.79 0.88 -19.07
CA ALA A 20 23.02 0.41 -17.70
C ALA A 20 22.09 -0.76 -17.36
N LEU A 21 20.81 -0.65 -17.69
CA LEU A 21 19.83 -1.70 -17.51
C LEU A 21 20.17 -2.95 -18.34
N ALA A 22 20.46 -2.77 -19.63
CA ALA A 22 20.86 -3.87 -20.51
C ALA A 22 22.11 -4.59 -19.98
N ARG A 23 23.10 -3.84 -19.47
CA ARG A 23 24.31 -4.41 -18.86
C ARG A 23 24.00 -5.25 -17.62
N GLN A 24 23.06 -4.82 -16.79
CA GLN A 24 22.63 -5.58 -15.61
C GLN A 24 21.88 -6.86 -16.02
N LEU A 25 21.15 -6.83 -17.13
CA LEU A 25 20.33 -7.93 -17.60
C LEU A 25 21.08 -8.94 -18.49
N VAL A 26 22.27 -8.55 -19.02
CA VAL A 26 23.14 -9.45 -19.76
C VAL A 26 23.80 -10.44 -18.79
N GLY A 27 23.57 -11.73 -18.98
CA GLY A 27 24.15 -12.79 -18.13
C GLY A 27 23.22 -13.31 -17.04
N LEU A 28 21.94 -12.90 -17.00
CA LEU A 28 20.96 -13.36 -15.99
C LEU A 28 20.57 -14.85 -16.13
N LYS A 29 21.09 -15.60 -17.10
CA LYS A 29 20.76 -17.03 -17.29
C LYS A 29 21.13 -17.91 -16.08
N GLU A 30 22.05 -17.44 -15.24
CA GLU A 30 22.55 -18.15 -14.06
C GLU A 30 22.10 -17.51 -12.74
N ILE A 31 21.18 -16.54 -12.80
CA ILE A 31 20.72 -15.80 -11.61
C ILE A 31 19.35 -16.31 -11.19
N ASP A 32 19.26 -16.77 -9.94
CA ASP A 32 18.05 -17.30 -9.35
C ASP A 32 17.13 -16.17 -8.81
N LEU A 33 17.69 -15.01 -8.47
CA LEU A 33 16.95 -13.90 -7.85
C LEU A 33 17.39 -12.55 -8.40
N LEU A 34 16.44 -11.78 -8.92
CA LEU A 34 16.64 -10.42 -9.45
C LEU A 34 15.90 -9.40 -8.59
N PHE A 35 16.64 -8.39 -8.12
CA PHE A 35 16.06 -7.23 -7.42
C PHE A 35 16.06 -6.01 -8.33
N LEU A 36 14.91 -5.38 -8.47
CA LEU A 36 14.74 -4.14 -9.23
C LEU A 36 14.09 -3.07 -8.35
N ASP A 37 14.76 -1.92 -8.25
CA ASP A 37 14.26 -0.75 -7.53
C ASP A 37 13.94 0.35 -8.54
N GLU A 38 12.63 0.72 -8.62
CA GLU A 38 12.08 1.72 -9.54
C GLU A 38 12.58 1.58 -10.98
N PRO A 39 12.51 0.38 -11.61
CA PRO A 39 13.12 0.12 -12.91
C PRO A 39 12.46 0.88 -14.06
N THR A 40 11.27 1.43 -13.85
CA THR A 40 10.51 2.19 -14.87
C THR A 40 10.93 3.65 -14.98
N ASN A 41 11.71 4.16 -14.02
CA ASN A 41 12.11 5.56 -14.00
C ASN A 41 12.96 5.90 -15.22
N HIS A 42 12.62 7.00 -15.87
CA HIS A 42 13.31 7.53 -17.06
C HIS A 42 13.28 6.65 -18.32
N LEU A 43 12.44 5.62 -18.35
CA LEU A 43 12.24 4.78 -19.52
C LEU A 43 11.14 5.36 -20.43
N ASP A 44 11.38 5.29 -21.74
CA ASP A 44 10.33 5.52 -22.73
C ASP A 44 9.43 4.27 -22.88
N LEU A 45 8.29 4.42 -23.51
CA LEU A 45 7.29 3.36 -23.66
C LEU A 45 7.86 2.12 -24.39
N GLN A 46 8.75 2.30 -25.37
CA GLN A 46 9.34 1.17 -26.10
C GLN A 46 10.26 0.35 -25.21
N THR A 47 11.07 1.04 -24.40
CA THR A 47 11.98 0.38 -23.47
C THR A 47 11.23 -0.31 -22.32
N LEU A 48 10.14 0.33 -21.87
CA LEU A 48 9.27 -0.26 -20.85
C LEU A 48 8.64 -1.57 -21.37
N ASP A 49 8.07 -1.58 -22.58
CA ASP A 49 7.48 -2.79 -23.18
C ASP A 49 8.53 -3.90 -23.38
N TRP A 50 9.75 -3.53 -23.77
CA TRP A 50 10.85 -4.48 -23.86
C TRP A 50 11.23 -5.04 -22.48
N LEU A 51 11.32 -4.19 -21.44
CA LEU A 51 11.64 -4.61 -20.08
C LEU A 51 10.57 -5.57 -19.53
N GLU A 52 9.28 -5.24 -19.71
CA GLU A 52 8.17 -6.10 -19.30
C GLU A 52 8.27 -7.50 -19.94
N LYS A 53 8.47 -7.55 -21.26
CA LYS A 53 8.61 -8.82 -22.00
C LYS A 53 9.83 -9.63 -21.51
N PHE A 54 10.93 -8.94 -21.24
CA PHE A 54 12.13 -9.57 -20.71
C PHE A 54 11.86 -10.19 -19.33
N LEU A 55 11.26 -9.44 -18.40
CA LEU A 55 10.97 -9.89 -17.05
C LEU A 55 9.94 -11.02 -17.01
N LEU A 56 8.96 -11.02 -17.91
CA LEU A 56 8.00 -12.11 -18.06
C LEU A 56 8.65 -13.40 -18.57
N SER A 57 9.78 -13.31 -19.28
CA SER A 57 10.56 -14.47 -19.73
C SER A 57 11.62 -14.96 -18.73
N PHE A 58 11.86 -14.18 -17.67
CA PHE A 58 12.84 -14.50 -16.64
C PHE A 58 12.40 -15.70 -15.82
N GLN A 59 13.27 -16.72 -15.67
CA GLN A 59 12.93 -17.98 -15.01
C GLN A 59 13.21 -17.99 -13.51
N GLY A 60 13.95 -16.99 -13.01
CA GLY A 60 14.25 -16.84 -11.59
C GLY A 60 13.16 -16.11 -10.80
N ALA A 61 13.39 -15.93 -9.52
CA ALA A 61 12.55 -15.12 -8.67
C ALA A 61 12.81 -13.63 -8.92
N LEU A 62 11.74 -12.84 -9.02
CA LEU A 62 11.80 -11.40 -9.25
C LEU A 62 11.21 -10.64 -8.06
N LEU A 63 11.99 -9.73 -7.48
CA LEU A 63 11.51 -8.77 -6.50
C LEU A 63 11.63 -7.36 -7.06
N VAL A 64 10.49 -6.68 -7.19
CA VAL A 64 10.39 -5.34 -7.75
C VAL A 64 9.84 -4.37 -6.70
N VAL A 65 10.49 -3.21 -6.57
CA VAL A 65 9.94 -2.04 -5.89
C VAL A 65 9.60 -1.02 -6.97
N SER A 66 8.33 -0.63 -7.06
CA SER A 66 7.88 0.39 -8.02
C SER A 66 6.59 1.06 -7.54
N HIS A 67 6.39 2.30 -7.97
CA HIS A 67 5.11 3.01 -7.85
C HIS A 67 4.32 3.03 -9.16
N ASP A 68 4.85 2.45 -10.23
CA ASP A 68 4.16 2.29 -11.50
C ASP A 68 3.18 1.10 -11.42
N ARG A 69 1.90 1.46 -11.27
CA ARG A 69 0.80 0.48 -11.11
C ARG A 69 0.60 -0.39 -12.34
N TYR A 70 0.83 0.18 -13.52
CA TYR A 70 0.69 -0.51 -14.80
C TYR A 70 1.75 -1.60 -14.95
N PHE A 71 2.98 -1.24 -14.67
CA PHE A 71 4.10 -2.16 -14.68
C PHE A 71 3.92 -3.30 -13.68
N LEU A 72 3.56 -2.97 -12.42
CA LEU A 72 3.28 -3.99 -11.40
C LEU A 72 2.14 -4.93 -11.79
N ASP A 73 1.10 -4.41 -12.44
CA ASP A 73 -0.04 -5.21 -12.85
C ASP A 73 0.30 -6.25 -13.94
N ARG A 74 1.26 -5.92 -14.80
CA ARG A 74 1.70 -6.78 -15.90
C ARG A 74 2.76 -7.79 -15.51
N VAL A 75 3.68 -7.42 -14.61
CA VAL A 75 4.88 -8.19 -14.31
C VAL A 75 4.74 -9.02 -13.04
N CYS A 76 3.99 -8.53 -12.04
CA CYS A 76 3.94 -9.17 -10.74
C CYS A 76 2.77 -10.15 -10.61
N ASN A 77 3.02 -11.30 -9.99
CA ASN A 77 2.02 -12.30 -9.61
C ASN A 77 1.76 -12.36 -8.10
N ASN A 78 2.50 -11.58 -7.32
CA ASN A 78 2.35 -11.38 -5.88
C ASN A 78 2.68 -9.94 -5.53
N ILE A 79 1.89 -9.32 -4.66
CA ILE A 79 2.15 -7.98 -4.14
C ILE A 79 2.39 -8.08 -2.63
N VAL A 80 3.47 -7.50 -2.15
CA VAL A 80 3.76 -7.34 -0.72
C VAL A 80 3.61 -5.88 -0.35
N GLU A 81 2.62 -5.59 0.48
CA GLU A 81 2.44 -4.26 1.06
C GLU A 81 3.22 -4.16 2.37
N ILE A 82 4.01 -3.10 2.51
CA ILE A 82 4.70 -2.77 3.76
C ILE A 82 4.10 -1.47 4.29
N GLN A 83 3.47 -1.55 5.46
CA GLN A 83 2.86 -0.39 6.11
C GLN A 83 2.99 -0.50 7.63
N ASP A 84 3.36 0.60 8.31
CA ASP A 84 3.47 0.68 9.78
C ASP A 84 4.32 -0.47 10.37
N ALA A 85 5.47 -0.76 9.75
CA ALA A 85 6.40 -1.85 10.10
C ALA A 85 5.80 -3.27 10.03
N HIS A 86 4.67 -3.44 9.37
CA HIS A 86 4.06 -4.73 9.08
C HIS A 86 4.09 -4.99 7.58
N SER A 87 4.29 -6.25 7.21
CA SER A 87 4.19 -6.70 5.83
C SER A 87 2.99 -7.62 5.65
N LYS A 88 2.32 -7.50 4.50
CA LYS A 88 1.22 -8.39 4.12
C LYS A 88 1.30 -8.72 2.64
N GLY A 89 1.32 -10.03 2.33
CA GLY A 89 1.29 -10.54 0.97
C GLY A 89 -0.14 -10.67 0.44
N TYR A 90 -0.28 -10.37 -0.84
CA TYR A 90 -1.53 -10.51 -1.59
C TYR A 90 -1.23 -11.27 -2.90
N PRO A 91 -1.79 -12.46 -3.10
CA PRO A 91 -1.60 -13.20 -4.34
C PRO A 91 -2.29 -12.49 -5.51
N GLY A 92 -1.66 -12.55 -6.66
CA GLY A 92 -2.13 -11.91 -7.88
C GLY A 92 -1.40 -10.59 -8.19
N ASN A 93 -1.85 -9.94 -9.27
CA ASN A 93 -1.32 -8.68 -9.75
C ASN A 93 -1.81 -7.47 -8.93
N TYR A 94 -1.40 -6.25 -9.33
CA TYR A 94 -1.76 -5.03 -8.62
C TYR A 94 -3.28 -4.78 -8.57
N THR A 95 -4.00 -5.06 -9.65
CA THR A 95 -5.47 -4.96 -9.68
C THR A 95 -6.13 -5.92 -8.69
N SER A 96 -5.64 -7.15 -8.59
CA SER A 96 -6.12 -8.14 -7.62
C SER A 96 -5.83 -7.71 -6.18
N TYR A 97 -4.65 -7.15 -5.93
CA TYR A 97 -4.27 -6.58 -4.64
C TYR A 97 -5.25 -5.49 -4.19
N LEU A 98 -5.60 -4.54 -5.06
CA LEU A 98 -6.54 -3.46 -4.73
C LEU A 98 -7.90 -4.01 -4.28
N LYS A 99 -8.45 -4.99 -5.02
CA LYS A 99 -9.72 -5.64 -4.69
C LYS A 99 -9.66 -6.38 -3.35
N GLN A 100 -8.60 -7.14 -3.12
CA GLN A 100 -8.40 -7.88 -1.86
C GLN A 100 -8.21 -6.93 -0.67
N LYS A 101 -7.49 -5.83 -0.86
CA LYS A 101 -7.29 -4.80 0.17
C LYS A 101 -8.60 -4.11 0.54
N GLU A 102 -9.39 -3.73 -0.45
CA GLU A 102 -10.70 -3.11 -0.23
C GLU A 102 -11.63 -4.04 0.56
N LEU A 103 -11.75 -5.30 0.13
CA LEU A 103 -12.54 -6.31 0.84
C LEU A 103 -12.05 -6.53 2.27
N PHE A 104 -10.73 -6.59 2.48
CA PHE A 104 -10.15 -6.71 3.81
C PHE A 104 -10.52 -5.52 4.70
N LEU A 105 -10.42 -4.29 4.20
CA LEU A 105 -10.76 -3.08 4.94
C LEU A 105 -12.25 -3.02 5.30
N GLN A 106 -13.13 -3.41 4.38
CA GLN A 106 -14.57 -3.50 4.60
C GLN A 106 -14.88 -4.54 5.70
N THR A 107 -14.35 -5.76 5.56
CA THR A 107 -14.53 -6.83 6.55
C THR A 107 -14.02 -6.43 7.93
N LEU A 108 -12.88 -5.73 7.99
CA LEU A 108 -12.30 -5.23 9.23
C LEU A 108 -13.20 -4.16 9.88
N ALA A 109 -13.73 -3.23 9.08
CA ALA A 109 -14.64 -2.19 9.55
C ALA A 109 -15.94 -2.79 10.13
N ASP A 110 -16.53 -3.75 9.42
CA ASP A 110 -17.74 -4.45 9.85
C ASP A 110 -17.52 -5.23 11.17
N ARG A 111 -16.37 -5.89 11.29
CA ARG A 111 -16.02 -6.63 12.50
C ARG A 111 -15.79 -5.70 13.68
N ILE A 112 -15.14 -4.56 13.48
CA ILE A 112 -14.99 -3.52 14.51
C ILE A 112 -16.37 -3.01 14.97
N ASP A 113 -17.26 -2.68 14.04
CA ASP A 113 -18.61 -2.17 14.34
C ASP A 113 -19.43 -3.21 15.13
N LYS A 114 -19.46 -4.47 14.67
CA LYS A 114 -20.14 -5.58 15.36
C LYS A 114 -19.61 -5.78 16.78
N THR A 115 -18.29 -5.81 16.95
CA THR A 115 -17.65 -5.99 18.27
C THR A 115 -17.96 -4.80 19.21
N GLN A 116 -17.98 -3.57 18.67
CA GLN A 116 -18.36 -2.37 19.45
C GLN A 116 -19.82 -2.42 19.90
N LYS A 117 -20.75 -2.80 19.01
CA LYS A 117 -22.18 -2.95 19.34
C LYS A 117 -22.40 -4.02 20.39
N GLU A 118 -21.74 -5.16 20.25
CA GLU A 118 -21.82 -6.25 21.24
C GLU A 118 -21.29 -5.81 22.61
N LEU A 119 -20.13 -5.14 22.63
CA LEU A 119 -19.53 -4.62 23.85
C LEU A 119 -20.48 -3.61 24.55
N LYS A 120 -21.10 -2.71 23.79
CA LYS A 120 -22.09 -1.76 24.32
C LYS A 120 -23.29 -2.50 24.94
N ARG A 121 -23.81 -3.54 24.26
CA ARG A 121 -24.91 -4.38 24.75
C ARG A 121 -24.56 -5.10 26.05
N LEU A 122 -23.39 -5.75 26.10
CA LEU A 122 -22.91 -6.46 27.26
C LEU A 122 -22.73 -5.56 28.50
N LYS A 123 -22.10 -4.37 28.27
CA LYS A 123 -21.93 -3.35 29.32
C LYS A 123 -23.26 -2.80 29.82
N GLY A 124 -24.24 -2.59 28.94
CA GLY A 124 -25.60 -2.18 29.31
C GLY A 124 -26.30 -3.23 30.16
N ALA A 125 -26.29 -4.51 29.74
CA ALA A 125 -26.86 -5.61 30.47
C ALA A 125 -26.20 -5.80 31.86
N MET A 126 -24.89 -5.64 31.96
CA MET A 126 -24.16 -5.71 33.23
C MET A 126 -24.55 -4.57 34.20
N ARG A 127 -24.78 -3.35 33.70
CA ARG A 127 -25.25 -2.21 34.51
C ARG A 127 -26.64 -2.48 35.08
N SER A 128 -27.58 -2.97 34.27
CA SER A 128 -28.94 -3.31 34.71
C SER A 128 -28.95 -4.43 35.78
N MET A 129 -28.06 -5.44 35.67
CA MET A 129 -27.95 -6.50 36.64
C MET A 129 -27.39 -6.05 37.99
N LYS A 130 -26.40 -5.14 37.99
CA LYS A 130 -25.87 -4.55 39.23
C LYS A 130 -26.91 -3.72 39.97
N SER A 131 -27.80 -3.04 39.25
CA SER A 131 -28.89 -2.24 39.82
C SER A 131 -29.91 -3.14 40.54
N ASN A 132 -30.12 -4.39 40.11
CA ASN A 132 -31.14 -5.28 40.64
C ASN A 132 -30.60 -6.22 41.73
N ASN A 133 -29.42 -5.95 42.30
CA ASN A 133 -28.83 -6.71 43.44
C ASN A 133 -28.71 -8.22 43.25
N LYS A 134 -28.76 -8.74 42.03
CA LYS A 134 -28.57 -10.15 41.68
C LYS A 134 -27.06 -10.43 41.47
N TYR A 135 -26.40 -10.85 42.56
CA TYR A 135 -25.06 -11.44 42.49
C TYR A 135 -25.20 -12.90 42.02
N ASP A 136 -24.94 -13.17 40.73
CA ASP A 136 -25.07 -14.49 40.14
C ASP A 136 -23.87 -14.83 39.27
N LYS A 137 -23.58 -16.12 39.07
CA LYS A 137 -22.59 -16.67 38.14
C LYS A 137 -22.63 -15.99 36.75
N SER A 138 -23.83 -15.51 36.37
CA SER A 138 -24.02 -14.79 35.09
C SER A 138 -23.29 -13.46 35.01
N ILE A 139 -23.00 -12.78 36.12
CA ILE A 139 -22.22 -11.54 36.15
C ILE A 139 -20.76 -11.83 35.82
N SER A 140 -20.19 -12.89 36.40
CA SER A 140 -18.81 -13.32 36.13
C SER A 140 -18.61 -13.70 34.65
N GLN A 141 -19.57 -14.44 34.09
CA GLN A 141 -19.55 -14.80 32.67
C GLN A 141 -19.63 -13.57 31.77
N LYS A 142 -20.53 -12.62 32.06
CA LYS A 142 -20.63 -11.37 31.30
C LYS A 142 -19.36 -10.52 31.43
N HIS A 143 -18.76 -10.47 32.60
CA HIS A 143 -17.49 -9.77 32.80
C HIS A 143 -16.39 -10.37 31.92
N PHE A 144 -16.27 -11.70 31.87
CA PHE A 144 -15.31 -12.39 31.00
C PHE A 144 -15.57 -12.10 29.52
N MET A 145 -16.83 -12.09 29.07
CA MET A 145 -17.19 -11.76 27.70
C MET A 145 -16.80 -10.31 27.35
N ILE A 146 -17.05 -9.37 28.26
CA ILE A 146 -16.66 -7.96 28.08
C ILE A 146 -15.14 -7.86 27.90
N MET A 147 -14.36 -8.47 28.78
CA MET A 147 -12.90 -8.43 28.69
C MET A 147 -12.39 -9.05 27.39
N ARG A 148 -13.00 -10.14 26.95
CA ARG A 148 -12.67 -10.79 25.65
C ARG A 148 -12.96 -9.86 24.49
N SER A 149 -14.14 -9.25 24.44
CA SER A 149 -14.53 -8.31 23.38
C SER A 149 -13.68 -7.04 23.39
N GLU A 150 -13.28 -6.53 24.55
CA GLU A 150 -12.36 -5.39 24.66
C GLU A 150 -10.96 -5.72 24.11
N ARG A 151 -10.46 -6.91 24.42
CA ARG A 151 -9.17 -7.38 23.90
C ARG A 151 -9.22 -7.54 22.37
N GLU A 152 -10.28 -8.16 21.86
CA GLU A 152 -10.51 -8.31 20.43
C GLU A 152 -10.61 -6.95 19.74
N LEU A 153 -11.37 -6.01 20.29
CA LEU A 153 -11.51 -4.67 19.74
C LEU A 153 -10.19 -3.91 19.71
N LYS A 154 -9.38 -4.04 20.75
CA LYS A 154 -8.04 -3.46 20.80
C LYS A 154 -7.15 -4.01 19.70
N TRP A 155 -7.17 -5.33 19.49
CA TRP A 155 -6.41 -6.01 18.44
C TRP A 155 -6.89 -5.59 17.04
N LEU A 156 -8.21 -5.61 16.78
CA LEU A 156 -8.78 -5.19 15.50
C LEU A 156 -8.40 -3.73 15.14
N LYS A 157 -8.39 -2.84 16.13
CA LYS A 157 -7.97 -1.45 15.94
C LYS A 157 -6.47 -1.32 15.68
N SER A 158 -5.63 -2.20 16.24
CA SER A 158 -4.18 -2.15 16.02
C SER A 158 -3.78 -2.57 14.60
N ILE A 159 -4.53 -3.49 13.98
CA ILE A 159 -4.28 -3.93 12.60
C ILE A 159 -4.96 -3.05 11.55
N LYS A 160 -5.82 -2.11 11.97
CA LYS A 160 -6.43 -1.15 11.04
C LYS A 160 -5.36 -0.17 10.54
N PRO A 161 -5.11 -0.09 9.24
CA PRO A 161 -4.17 0.86 8.68
C PRO A 161 -4.51 2.29 9.09
N ARG A 162 -3.51 3.07 9.46
CA ARG A 162 -3.71 4.50 9.73
C ARG A 162 -4.15 5.18 8.43
N GLN A 163 -5.33 5.77 8.42
CA GLN A 163 -5.73 6.62 7.30
C GLN A 163 -4.81 7.84 7.30
N ARG A 164 -3.94 7.92 6.29
CA ARG A 164 -3.26 9.20 6.01
C ARG A 164 -4.36 10.21 5.68
N ARG A 165 -4.40 11.33 6.39
CA ARG A 165 -5.30 12.43 6.04
C ARG A 165 -4.96 12.85 4.61
N MET A 166 -5.84 12.54 3.67
CA MET A 166 -5.77 13.17 2.35
C MET A 166 -6.08 14.65 2.55
N LEU A 167 -5.17 15.49 2.14
CA LEU A 167 -5.45 16.91 2.00
C LEU A 167 -6.38 17.04 0.79
N ASN A 168 -7.66 17.25 1.05
CA ASN A 168 -8.63 17.57 -0.01
C ASN A 168 -8.45 19.03 -0.38
N PHE A 169 -7.79 19.28 -1.49
CA PHE A 169 -7.77 20.59 -2.11
C PHE A 169 -8.97 20.70 -3.04
N SER A 170 -9.90 21.59 -2.76
CA SER A 170 -10.88 22.02 -3.74
C SER A 170 -10.36 23.28 -4.43
N LEU A 171 -9.92 23.14 -5.66
CA LEU A 171 -9.60 24.28 -6.51
C LEU A 171 -10.91 24.82 -7.09
N GLN A 172 -11.37 25.97 -6.60
CA GLN A 172 -12.42 26.71 -7.29
C GLN A 172 -11.75 27.63 -8.32
N ALA A 173 -12.05 27.39 -9.58
CA ALA A 173 -11.66 28.28 -10.65
C ALA A 173 -12.51 29.57 -10.52
N THR A 174 -11.93 30.62 -9.96
CA THR A 174 -12.46 31.98 -10.07
C THR A 174 -11.84 32.60 -11.30
N GLU A 175 -12.68 32.96 -12.22
CA GLU A 175 -12.52 33.73 -13.46
C GLU A 175 -11.12 34.07 -13.96
N LYS A 176 -10.90 33.70 -15.26
CA LYS A 176 -9.87 34.15 -16.21
C LYS A 176 -8.41 34.14 -15.75
N SER A 177 -7.71 33.18 -16.31
CA SER A 177 -6.25 32.98 -16.25
C SER A 177 -5.42 34.26 -16.30
N SER A 178 -4.88 34.66 -15.15
CA SER A 178 -3.61 35.35 -15.07
C SER A 178 -2.48 34.33 -15.22
N LEU A 179 -1.31 34.76 -15.65
CA LEU A 179 -0.13 33.91 -15.89
C LEU A 179 0.41 33.17 -14.62
N GLU A 180 -0.10 33.51 -13.44
CA GLU A 180 0.20 32.83 -12.18
C GLU A 180 -0.91 31.83 -11.85
N VAL A 181 -0.59 30.53 -11.97
CA VAL A 181 -1.56 29.43 -11.79
C VAL A 181 -1.69 29.03 -10.33
N LEU A 182 -0.65 29.19 -9.51
CA LEU A 182 -0.65 28.86 -8.09
C LEU A 182 0.42 29.63 -7.33
N ASP A 183 0.05 30.35 -6.27
CA ASP A 183 0.97 30.95 -5.31
C ASP A 183 0.74 30.39 -3.90
N PHE A 184 1.79 29.79 -3.30
CA PHE A 184 1.76 29.28 -1.95
C PHE A 184 2.39 30.25 -0.96
N HIS A 185 1.60 31.12 -0.37
CA HIS A 185 2.04 31.92 0.76
C HIS A 185 1.99 31.11 2.06
N LYS A 186 3.14 30.78 2.63
CA LYS A 186 3.30 30.17 3.96
C LYS A 186 2.59 28.80 4.13
N ALA A 187 2.95 27.81 3.33
CA ALA A 187 2.53 26.45 3.59
C ALA A 187 3.35 25.85 4.77
N HIS A 188 2.68 25.57 5.90
CA HIS A 188 3.29 24.87 7.03
C HIS A 188 2.89 23.40 7.01
N LEU A 189 3.86 22.51 6.79
CA LEU A 189 3.69 21.07 6.96
C LEU A 189 4.10 20.70 8.39
N HIS A 190 3.13 20.38 9.23
CA HIS A 190 3.39 19.77 10.52
C HIS A 190 3.51 18.26 10.39
N PHE A 191 4.72 17.75 10.47
CA PHE A 191 4.97 16.34 10.75
C PHE A 191 4.90 16.17 12.28
N ASN A 192 3.84 15.54 12.78
CA ASN A 192 3.88 15.04 14.15
C ASN A 192 4.96 13.97 14.19
N GLY A 193 6.09 14.31 14.79
CA GLY A 193 7.20 13.42 15.06
C GLY A 193 6.76 12.21 15.87
N MET A 194 7.53 11.14 15.70
CA MET A 194 7.48 9.89 16.46
C MET A 194 7.49 10.13 17.97
#